data_8a5937183bd42b8ea3e7ab7e32fe48cc
#
_entry.id   8a5937183bd42b8ea3e7ab7e32fe48cc
#
_cell.length_a   1.000
_cell.length_b   1.000
_cell.length_c   1.000
_cell.angle_alpha   90.00
_cell.angle_beta   90.00
_cell.angle_gamma   90.00
#
_symmetry.space_group_name_H-M   'P 1'
#
loop_
_entity.id
_entity.type
_entity.pdbx_description
1 polymer ?
#
loop_
_entity_poly.entity_id
_entity_poly.type
_entity_poly.pdbx_seq_one_letter_code
_entity_poly.pdbx_strand_id
1 'polypeptide(L)'
;MEFGVSLPSRGPLATPEVILKIAKRAEALGYASLFVSDHVVLPASAAGSVYPYSLTGQLPGGAAQDYLEPLALLSHLAHATRKIRLGTSVLVVPYRNPLLTAKMLATIDVLARGRLILGAGAGWLREEFEALATAPFEARGQVTDEYLALMRRAWTTDPVSFEGRHYRVKDVHVLPKPAQRGGVPVWIGGHTAAAVKRAGTLGDAWHPIGLRPPALLLPDEYAAKVKELQGWARRAGRDPGAITLTFRVPMEVRPRRAKAPAGERPLFQGTAPEVVADIQRYQALGVSHFVFDATHAEVPAVLANLERFADEVKPHVARGAKRKPRR
;
A
#
# COMPACT_ATOMS: atom_id res chain seq x y z
N MET A 1 2.98 9.79 -14.36
CA MET A 1 2.03 8.77 -13.85
C MET A 1 2.80 7.49 -13.60
N GLU A 2 2.63 6.88 -12.43
CA GLU A 2 3.27 5.64 -12.06
C GLU A 2 2.22 4.56 -11.81
N PHE A 3 2.60 3.30 -12.08
CA PHE A 3 1.73 2.14 -11.91
C PHE A 3 2.45 1.05 -11.14
N GLY A 4 1.81 0.52 -10.12
CA GLY A 4 2.30 -0.60 -9.32
C GLY A 4 1.36 -1.80 -9.39
N VAL A 5 1.82 -2.92 -8.89
CA VAL A 5 1.09 -4.19 -8.82
C VAL A 5 1.06 -4.69 -7.39
N SER A 6 -0.11 -5.08 -6.91
CA SER A 6 -0.27 -5.85 -5.68
C SER A 6 -0.07 -7.32 -5.98
N LEU A 7 0.99 -7.91 -5.42
CA LEU A 7 1.31 -9.32 -5.58
C LEU A 7 0.35 -10.22 -4.78
N PRO A 8 0.10 -11.45 -5.23
CA PRO A 8 -0.73 -12.41 -4.50
C PRO A 8 0.07 -13.01 -3.34
N SER A 9 0.23 -12.27 -2.23
CA SER A 9 0.97 -12.72 -1.04
C SER A 9 0.18 -13.66 -0.14
N ARG A 10 -1.03 -14.08 -0.58
CA ARG A 10 -1.91 -15.02 0.14
C ARG A 10 -2.67 -15.93 -0.80
N GLY A 11 -3.18 -17.04 -0.25
CA GLY A 11 -4.00 -18.02 -0.96
C GLY A 11 -3.21 -18.85 -2.00
N PRO A 12 -3.89 -19.51 -2.95
CA PRO A 12 -3.27 -20.51 -3.81
C PRO A 12 -2.12 -19.99 -4.71
N LEU A 13 -2.08 -18.69 -4.99
CA LEU A 13 -1.01 -18.08 -5.78
C LEU A 13 0.18 -17.59 -4.93
N ALA A 14 0.13 -17.75 -3.61
CA ALA A 14 1.18 -17.30 -2.69
C ALA A 14 2.35 -18.28 -2.64
N THR A 15 2.90 -18.68 -3.78
CA THR A 15 4.10 -19.49 -3.86
C THR A 15 5.29 -18.65 -4.33
N PRO A 16 6.53 -18.99 -3.91
CA PRO A 16 7.73 -18.25 -4.32
C PRO A 16 7.87 -18.14 -5.84
N GLU A 17 7.61 -19.23 -6.58
CA GLU A 17 7.74 -19.30 -8.02
C GLU A 17 6.74 -18.37 -8.73
N VAL A 18 5.47 -18.38 -8.30
CA VAL A 18 4.41 -17.55 -8.86
C VAL A 18 4.70 -16.07 -8.59
N ILE A 19 5.04 -15.74 -7.34
CA ILE A 19 5.35 -14.37 -6.93
C ILE A 19 6.54 -13.83 -7.74
N LEU A 20 7.63 -14.60 -7.85
CA LEU A 20 8.81 -14.19 -8.62
C LEU A 20 8.50 -14.02 -10.10
N LYS A 21 7.69 -14.91 -10.67
CA LYS A 21 7.28 -14.83 -12.07
C LYS A 21 6.52 -13.54 -12.36
N ILE A 22 5.54 -13.20 -11.50
CA ILE A 22 4.76 -11.96 -11.63
C ILE A 22 5.66 -10.74 -11.39
N ALA A 23 6.50 -10.76 -10.35
CA ALA A 23 7.38 -9.64 -10.01
C ALA A 23 8.37 -9.30 -11.14
N LYS A 24 9.06 -10.30 -11.69
CA LYS A 24 9.99 -10.13 -12.81
C LYS A 24 9.28 -9.66 -14.07
N ARG A 25 8.08 -10.17 -14.36
CA ARG A 25 7.30 -9.72 -15.52
C ARG A 25 6.83 -8.28 -15.35
N ALA A 26 6.34 -7.89 -14.18
CA ALA A 26 5.96 -6.51 -13.89
C ALA A 26 7.16 -5.55 -14.03
N GLU A 27 8.34 -5.93 -13.51
CA GLU A 27 9.57 -5.14 -13.69
C GLU A 27 9.95 -4.99 -15.17
N ALA A 28 9.91 -6.07 -15.94
CA ALA A 28 10.21 -6.06 -17.38
C ALA A 28 9.22 -5.19 -18.18
N LEU A 29 7.94 -5.15 -17.79
CA LEU A 29 6.91 -4.30 -18.39
C LEU A 29 7.01 -2.83 -17.91
N GLY A 30 7.97 -2.50 -17.04
CA GLY A 30 8.19 -1.15 -16.55
C GLY A 30 7.12 -0.65 -15.58
N TYR A 31 6.54 -1.52 -14.77
CA TYR A 31 5.79 -1.10 -13.60
C TYR A 31 6.72 -0.45 -12.57
N ALA A 32 6.22 0.52 -11.82
CA ALA A 32 7.03 1.33 -10.92
C ALA A 32 7.20 0.70 -9.53
N SER A 33 6.28 -0.17 -9.11
CA SER A 33 6.28 -0.73 -7.75
C SER A 33 5.51 -2.04 -7.64
N LEU A 34 5.92 -2.85 -6.64
CA LEU A 34 5.24 -4.07 -6.20
C LEU A 34 4.82 -3.90 -4.74
N PHE A 35 3.64 -4.38 -4.42
CA PHE A 35 3.12 -4.32 -3.06
C PHE A 35 2.66 -5.70 -2.57
N VAL A 36 2.88 -5.93 -1.27
CA VAL A 36 2.41 -7.13 -0.56
C VAL A 36 1.53 -6.72 0.62
N SER A 37 0.57 -7.56 1.00
CA SER A 37 -0.31 -7.31 2.14
C SER A 37 0.21 -7.99 3.40
N ASP A 38 -0.35 -7.62 4.56
CA ASP A 38 0.10 -8.08 5.87
C ASP A 38 -1.03 -8.72 6.67
N HIS A 39 -0.82 -9.96 7.06
CA HIS A 39 -1.38 -10.64 8.21
C HIS A 39 -0.30 -11.57 8.78
N VAL A 40 -0.21 -11.66 10.09
CA VAL A 40 0.78 -12.49 10.80
C VAL A 40 0.16 -13.83 11.20
N VAL A 41 -1.02 -13.76 11.82
CA VAL A 41 -1.83 -14.92 12.19
C VAL A 41 -3.29 -14.64 11.87
N LEU A 42 -3.98 -15.61 11.28
CA LEU A 42 -5.40 -15.50 11.02
C LEU A 42 -6.16 -16.38 12.02
N PRO A 43 -7.02 -15.81 12.87
CA PRO A 43 -7.82 -16.60 13.82
C PRO A 43 -8.79 -17.49 13.04
N ALA A 44 -8.99 -18.71 13.52
CA ALA A 44 -9.94 -19.66 12.90
C ALA A 44 -11.38 -19.12 12.86
N SER A 45 -11.70 -18.22 13.79
CA SER A 45 -12.98 -17.50 13.85
C SER A 45 -12.70 -16.01 14.07
N ALA A 46 -13.29 -15.17 13.24
CA ALA A 46 -13.25 -13.69 13.33
C ALA A 46 -14.67 -13.13 13.55
N ALA A 47 -15.43 -13.73 14.47
CA ALA A 47 -16.85 -13.43 14.66
C ALA A 47 -17.14 -11.98 15.11
N GLY A 48 -16.15 -11.30 15.70
CA GLY A 48 -16.26 -9.90 16.17
C GLY A 48 -15.77 -8.84 15.20
N SER A 49 -15.03 -9.21 14.15
CA SER A 49 -14.42 -8.28 13.22
C SER A 49 -15.01 -8.34 11.82
N VAL A 50 -15.16 -7.18 11.19
CA VAL A 50 -15.70 -7.04 9.82
C VAL A 50 -14.60 -6.59 8.86
N TYR A 51 -14.36 -7.37 7.82
CA TYR A 51 -13.40 -6.99 6.77
C TYR A 51 -13.96 -5.84 5.93
N PRO A 52 -13.26 -4.70 5.86
CA PRO A 52 -13.84 -3.46 5.32
C PRO A 52 -13.96 -3.43 3.78
N TYR A 53 -13.44 -4.42 3.07
CA TYR A 53 -13.38 -4.46 1.60
C TYR A 53 -14.13 -5.66 1.00
N SER A 54 -15.15 -6.15 1.71
CA SER A 54 -16.04 -7.22 1.25
C SER A 54 -17.47 -6.97 1.73
N LEU A 55 -18.47 -7.18 0.85
CA LEU A 55 -19.89 -7.07 1.21
C LEU A 55 -20.31 -8.09 2.25
N THR A 56 -19.63 -9.24 2.31
CA THR A 56 -19.90 -10.27 3.33
C THR A 56 -19.25 -9.96 4.67
N GLY A 57 -18.39 -8.95 4.73
CA GLY A 57 -17.58 -8.66 5.92
C GLY A 57 -16.50 -9.70 6.23
N GLN A 58 -16.34 -10.70 5.38
CA GLN A 58 -15.35 -11.78 5.56
C GLN A 58 -14.10 -11.55 4.70
N LEU A 59 -12.95 -11.97 5.21
CA LEU A 59 -11.72 -11.99 4.44
C LEU A 59 -11.85 -13.00 3.28
N PRO A 60 -11.66 -12.58 2.02
CA PRO A 60 -11.73 -13.48 0.87
C PRO A 60 -10.75 -14.63 1.00
N GLY A 61 -11.21 -15.87 0.76
CA GLY A 61 -10.44 -17.10 0.96
C GLY A 61 -10.48 -17.66 2.38
N GLY A 62 -11.10 -16.94 3.33
CA GLY A 62 -11.22 -17.39 4.72
C GLY A 62 -9.90 -17.28 5.50
N ALA A 63 -9.86 -17.87 6.68
CA ALA A 63 -8.68 -17.84 7.57
C ALA A 63 -7.67 -18.96 7.26
N ALA A 64 -8.13 -20.11 6.81
CA ALA A 64 -7.27 -21.28 6.52
C ALA A 64 -6.63 -21.14 5.13
N GLN A 65 -5.71 -20.19 4.98
CA GLN A 65 -4.95 -19.97 3.74
C GLN A 65 -3.52 -19.58 4.07
N ASP A 66 -2.59 -19.91 3.18
CA ASP A 66 -1.23 -19.42 3.26
C ASP A 66 -1.21 -17.89 3.19
N TYR A 67 -0.39 -17.29 4.03
CA TYR A 67 -0.15 -15.85 4.04
C TYR A 67 1.33 -15.61 4.31
N LEU A 68 2.07 -15.16 3.30
CA LEU A 68 3.51 -14.94 3.45
C LEU A 68 3.77 -13.66 4.25
N GLU A 69 4.67 -13.75 5.23
CA GLU A 69 5.05 -12.61 6.05
C GLU A 69 5.70 -11.52 5.16
N PRO A 70 5.18 -10.28 5.18
CA PRO A 70 5.53 -9.27 4.18
C PRO A 70 6.99 -8.84 4.22
N LEU A 71 7.63 -8.74 5.38
CA LEU A 71 9.00 -8.25 5.47
C LEU A 71 10.00 -9.33 4.99
N ALA A 72 9.73 -10.60 5.29
CA ALA A 72 10.49 -11.72 4.75
C ALA A 72 10.35 -11.78 3.22
N LEU A 73 9.13 -11.63 2.71
CA LEU A 73 8.85 -11.63 1.26
C LEU A 73 9.52 -10.44 0.56
N LEU A 74 9.48 -9.25 1.14
CA LEU A 74 10.14 -8.08 0.56
C LEU A 74 11.66 -8.23 0.51
N SER A 75 12.28 -8.89 1.50
CA SER A 75 13.71 -9.22 1.49
C SER A 75 14.06 -10.13 0.31
N HIS A 76 13.22 -11.14 0.06
CA HIS A 76 13.37 -12.05 -1.09
C HIS A 76 13.24 -11.30 -2.43
N LEU A 77 12.22 -10.45 -2.56
CA LEU A 77 12.00 -9.62 -3.75
C LEU A 77 13.09 -8.58 -3.97
N ALA A 78 13.70 -8.05 -2.91
CA ALA A 78 14.82 -7.11 -3.00
C ALA A 78 16.02 -7.70 -3.75
N HIS A 79 16.29 -9.00 -3.52
CA HIS A 79 17.34 -9.73 -4.25
C HIS A 79 16.92 -10.05 -5.68
N ALA A 80 15.65 -10.42 -5.90
CA ALA A 80 15.16 -10.92 -7.18
C ALA A 80 14.88 -9.83 -8.24
N THR A 81 14.79 -8.56 -7.82
CA THR A 81 14.46 -7.39 -8.67
C THR A 81 15.57 -6.34 -8.61
N ARG A 82 15.62 -5.40 -9.59
CA ARG A 82 16.71 -4.43 -9.70
C ARG A 82 16.25 -2.97 -9.69
N LYS A 83 15.09 -2.64 -10.25
CA LYS A 83 14.62 -1.27 -10.50
C LYS A 83 13.28 -0.98 -9.84
N ILE A 84 12.38 -1.93 -9.84
CA ILE A 84 11.02 -1.78 -9.33
C ILE A 84 11.03 -1.53 -7.82
N ARG A 85 10.23 -0.58 -7.35
CA ARG A 85 10.09 -0.31 -5.91
C ARG A 85 9.29 -1.42 -5.25
N LEU A 86 9.54 -1.64 -3.97
CA LEU A 86 8.94 -2.71 -3.17
C LEU A 86 8.22 -2.09 -1.98
N GLY A 87 7.02 -2.53 -1.68
CA GLY A 87 6.26 -1.94 -0.57
C GLY A 87 5.25 -2.87 0.07
N THR A 88 4.73 -2.43 1.19
CA THR A 88 3.58 -3.05 1.86
C THR A 88 2.30 -2.29 1.53
N SER A 89 1.17 -2.99 1.41
CA SER A 89 -0.14 -2.37 1.21
C SER A 89 -1.24 -3.12 1.98
N VAL A 90 -1.27 -2.94 3.30
CA VAL A 90 -0.37 -2.14 4.15
C VAL A 90 0.26 -3.04 5.22
N LEU A 91 1.41 -2.66 5.77
CA LEU A 91 1.92 -3.23 7.02
C LEU A 91 1.04 -2.75 8.17
N VAL A 92 0.56 -3.66 9.01
CA VAL A 92 -0.17 -3.31 10.22
C VAL A 92 0.85 -2.96 11.30
N VAL A 93 1.11 -1.66 11.45
CA VAL A 93 2.21 -1.14 12.28
C VAL A 93 2.18 -1.64 13.73
N PRO A 94 1.00 -1.71 14.42
CA PRO A 94 0.96 -2.17 15.81
C PRO A 94 1.20 -3.68 16.03
N TYR A 95 1.27 -4.50 14.98
CA TYR A 95 1.49 -5.94 15.15
C TYR A 95 2.90 -6.32 15.58
N ARG A 96 3.86 -5.39 15.48
CA ARG A 96 5.28 -5.67 15.70
C ARG A 96 5.92 -4.63 16.61
N ASN A 97 6.99 -5.02 17.28
CA ASN A 97 7.83 -4.08 18.02
C ASN A 97 8.38 -2.98 17.07
N PRO A 98 8.21 -1.68 17.36
CA PRO A 98 8.55 -0.60 16.45
C PRO A 98 10.05 -0.47 16.15
N LEU A 99 10.94 -0.74 17.12
CA LEU A 99 12.39 -0.72 16.87
C LEU A 99 12.83 -1.88 15.99
N LEU A 100 12.31 -3.10 16.26
CA LEU A 100 12.57 -4.24 15.41
C LEU A 100 12.08 -4.00 14.00
N THR A 101 10.88 -3.45 13.84
CA THR A 101 10.30 -3.10 12.54
C THR A 101 11.13 -2.02 11.82
N ALA A 102 11.56 -0.97 12.54
CA ALA A 102 12.43 0.06 11.98
C ALA A 102 13.76 -0.54 11.48
N LYS A 103 14.36 -1.45 12.26
CA LYS A 103 15.59 -2.17 11.92
C LYS A 103 15.40 -3.04 10.68
N MET A 104 14.33 -3.84 10.62
CA MET A 104 14.03 -4.71 9.48
C MET A 104 13.81 -3.90 8.20
N LEU A 105 13.00 -2.83 8.26
CA LEU A 105 12.74 -1.96 7.12
C LEU A 105 14.01 -1.26 6.64
N ALA A 106 14.87 -0.78 7.54
CA ALA A 106 16.15 -0.20 7.16
C ALA A 106 17.06 -1.23 6.47
N THR A 107 17.12 -2.46 6.99
CA THR A 107 17.88 -3.54 6.39
C THR A 107 17.36 -3.89 4.99
N ILE A 108 16.04 -4.03 4.83
CA ILE A 108 15.43 -4.32 3.54
C ILE A 108 15.69 -3.19 2.55
N ASP A 109 15.65 -1.93 3.00
CA ASP A 109 15.93 -0.78 2.14
C ASP A 109 17.37 -0.76 1.65
N VAL A 110 18.35 -1.11 2.50
CA VAL A 110 19.75 -1.29 2.11
C VAL A 110 19.89 -2.42 1.08
N LEU A 111 19.28 -3.59 1.33
CA LEU A 111 19.28 -4.73 0.39
C LEU A 111 18.59 -4.38 -0.93
N ALA A 112 17.52 -3.60 -0.87
CA ALA A 112 16.79 -3.10 -2.02
C ALA A 112 17.46 -1.89 -2.69
N ARG A 113 18.57 -1.36 -2.16
CA ARG A 113 19.28 -0.17 -2.67
C ARG A 113 18.36 1.06 -2.77
N GLY A 114 17.62 1.34 -1.70
CA GLY A 114 16.76 2.53 -1.61
C GLY A 114 15.46 2.44 -2.41
N ARG A 115 14.89 1.23 -2.58
CA ARG A 115 13.64 1.02 -3.33
C ARG A 115 12.43 0.69 -2.44
N LEU A 116 12.58 0.70 -1.12
CA LEU A 116 11.50 0.31 -0.22
C LEU A 116 10.48 1.44 -0.03
N ILE A 117 9.23 1.06 0.16
CA ILE A 117 8.09 1.90 0.55
C ILE A 117 7.40 1.24 1.73
N LEU A 118 7.21 1.96 2.82
CA LEU A 118 6.37 1.52 3.92
C LEU A 118 4.92 1.98 3.69
N GLY A 119 4.07 1.12 3.16
CA GLY A 119 2.63 1.33 3.27
C GLY A 119 2.17 0.92 4.67
N ALA A 120 1.63 1.87 5.43
CA ALA A 120 1.34 1.74 6.85
C ALA A 120 -0.17 1.80 7.13
N GLY A 121 -0.65 0.89 7.97
CA GLY A 121 -2.04 0.82 8.42
C GLY A 121 -2.14 0.53 9.93
N ALA A 122 -3.32 0.80 10.49
CA ALA A 122 -3.58 0.56 11.91
C ALA A 122 -4.20 -0.82 12.22
N GLY A 123 -4.62 -1.57 11.21
CA GLY A 123 -5.27 -2.87 11.37
C GLY A 123 -6.78 -2.79 11.61
N TRP A 124 -7.46 -3.89 11.35
CA TRP A 124 -8.93 -4.01 11.45
C TRP A 124 -9.37 -5.25 12.25
N LEU A 125 -8.54 -6.28 12.33
CA LEU A 125 -8.86 -7.60 12.87
C LEU A 125 -8.47 -7.66 14.35
N ARG A 126 -9.47 -7.47 15.24
CA ARG A 126 -9.28 -7.48 16.70
C ARG A 126 -8.62 -8.77 17.21
N GLU A 127 -9.12 -9.89 16.72
CA GLU A 127 -8.69 -11.22 17.16
C GLU A 127 -7.21 -11.48 16.83
N GLU A 128 -6.69 -10.87 15.79
CA GLU A 128 -5.25 -10.93 15.46
C GLU A 128 -4.42 -10.08 16.44
N PHE A 129 -4.92 -8.90 16.87
CA PHE A 129 -4.28 -8.12 17.93
C PHE A 129 -4.21 -8.90 19.25
N GLU A 130 -5.29 -9.58 19.60
CA GLU A 130 -5.35 -10.40 20.82
C GLU A 130 -4.39 -11.58 20.76
N ALA A 131 -4.34 -12.29 19.64
CA ALA A 131 -3.43 -13.41 19.43
C ALA A 131 -1.94 -13.01 19.45
N LEU A 132 -1.61 -11.83 18.90
CA LEU A 132 -0.24 -11.32 18.89
C LEU A 132 0.18 -10.66 20.22
N ALA A 133 -0.78 -10.31 21.06
CA ALA A 133 -0.55 -9.68 22.39
C ALA A 133 0.40 -8.46 22.35
N THR A 134 0.34 -7.66 21.26
CA THR A 134 1.29 -6.56 21.05
C THR A 134 0.76 -5.22 21.55
N ALA A 135 -0.41 -4.80 21.11
CA ALA A 135 -1.03 -3.54 21.51
C ALA A 135 -2.54 -3.70 21.66
N PRO A 136 -3.20 -2.97 22.57
CA PRO A 136 -4.66 -2.98 22.66
C PRO A 136 -5.29 -2.53 21.34
N PHE A 137 -6.29 -3.26 20.87
CA PHE A 137 -6.97 -2.95 19.62
C PHE A 137 -7.56 -1.53 19.59
N GLU A 138 -8.10 -1.06 20.71
CA GLU A 138 -8.69 0.27 20.87
C GLU A 138 -7.66 1.38 20.69
N ALA A 139 -6.41 1.15 21.13
CA ALA A 139 -5.31 2.09 21.03
C ALA A 139 -4.59 2.05 19.68
N ARG A 140 -4.92 1.13 18.78
CA ARG A 140 -4.17 0.86 17.54
C ARG A 140 -3.85 2.09 16.71
N GLY A 141 -4.77 3.07 16.65
CA GLY A 141 -4.55 4.32 15.93
C GLY A 141 -3.45 5.18 16.56
N GLN A 142 -3.48 5.35 17.90
CA GLN A 142 -2.47 6.11 18.65
C GLN A 142 -1.11 5.41 18.63
N VAL A 143 -1.11 4.08 18.79
CA VAL A 143 0.09 3.25 18.69
C VAL A 143 0.71 3.37 17.30
N THR A 144 -0.09 3.36 16.23
CA THR A 144 0.40 3.56 14.86
C THR A 144 1.09 4.92 14.72
N ASP A 145 0.48 5.99 15.20
CA ASP A 145 1.03 7.35 15.10
C ASP A 145 2.37 7.45 15.82
N GLU A 146 2.45 6.92 17.03
CA GLU A 146 3.65 6.94 17.87
C GLU A 146 4.75 6.05 17.28
N TYR A 147 4.42 4.84 16.82
CA TYR A 147 5.39 3.93 16.23
C TYR A 147 5.98 4.46 14.92
N LEU A 148 5.18 5.14 14.09
CA LEU A 148 5.68 5.82 12.89
C LEU A 148 6.65 6.96 13.25
N ALA A 149 6.36 7.73 14.29
CA ALA A 149 7.26 8.78 14.78
C ALA A 149 8.59 8.20 15.29
N LEU A 150 8.54 7.12 16.07
CA LEU A 150 9.73 6.41 16.54
C LEU A 150 10.54 5.83 15.38
N MET A 151 9.91 5.18 14.40
CA MET A 151 10.62 4.63 13.23
C MET A 151 11.33 5.73 12.45
N ARG A 152 10.68 6.88 12.18
CA ARG A 152 11.33 8.03 11.55
C ARG A 152 12.53 8.52 12.36
N ARG A 153 12.40 8.61 13.68
CA ARG A 153 13.51 8.98 14.59
C ARG A 153 14.65 7.97 14.48
N ALA A 154 14.33 6.66 14.50
CA ALA A 154 15.32 5.59 14.39
C ALA A 154 16.09 5.59 13.05
N TRP A 155 15.46 6.05 11.96
CA TRP A 155 16.10 6.16 10.65
C TRP A 155 16.99 7.39 10.47
N THR A 156 16.74 8.47 11.24
CA THR A 156 17.38 9.77 11.01
C THR A 156 18.33 10.22 12.09
N THR A 157 18.30 9.59 13.26
CA THR A 157 19.09 9.99 14.43
C THR A 157 19.88 8.78 14.97
N ASP A 158 21.07 9.04 15.55
CA ASP A 158 21.91 8.06 16.22
C ASP A 158 22.75 8.72 17.32
N PRO A 159 22.78 8.26 18.56
CA PRO A 159 21.87 7.25 19.12
C PRO A 159 20.41 7.72 19.16
N VAL A 160 19.49 6.74 19.29
CA VAL A 160 18.05 6.98 19.35
C VAL A 160 17.59 7.01 20.80
N SER A 161 16.94 8.11 21.17
CA SER A 161 16.12 8.21 22.37
C SER A 161 14.73 8.68 21.99
N PHE A 162 13.71 8.05 22.57
CA PHE A 162 12.30 8.35 22.31
C PHE A 162 11.49 8.09 23.55
N GLU A 163 10.63 9.05 23.91
CA GLU A 163 9.73 8.95 25.06
C GLU A 163 8.29 9.17 24.58
N GLY A 164 7.56 8.08 24.41
CA GLY A 164 6.16 8.06 24.04
C GLY A 164 5.29 7.47 25.15
N ARG A 165 3.99 7.44 24.90
CA ARG A 165 3.01 6.81 25.79
C ARG A 165 3.05 5.29 25.73
N HIS A 166 3.26 4.76 24.52
CA HIS A 166 3.19 3.32 24.21
C HIS A 166 4.56 2.70 24.07
N TYR A 167 5.61 3.49 23.85
CA TYR A 167 6.97 2.99 23.71
C TYR A 167 8.00 3.99 24.24
N ARG A 168 9.02 3.49 24.93
CA ARG A 168 10.14 4.27 25.44
C ARG A 168 11.44 3.56 25.17
N VAL A 169 12.45 4.33 24.78
CA VAL A 169 13.81 3.83 24.56
C VAL A 169 14.81 4.96 24.80
N LYS A 170 15.98 4.61 25.32
CA LYS A 170 17.03 5.57 25.64
C LYS A 170 18.38 5.07 25.12
N ASP A 171 19.09 5.94 24.39
CA ASP A 171 20.48 5.84 23.95
C ASP A 171 20.82 4.48 23.28
N VAL A 172 20.05 4.09 22.26
CA VAL A 172 20.28 2.86 21.49
C VAL A 172 20.74 3.16 20.07
N HIS A 173 21.62 2.33 19.54
CA HIS A 173 22.01 2.37 18.14
C HIS A 173 21.08 1.49 17.28
N VAL A 174 20.48 2.09 16.25
CA VAL A 174 19.66 1.38 15.27
C VAL A 174 20.32 1.50 13.90
N LEU A 175 21.25 0.62 13.62
CA LEU A 175 22.05 0.58 12.39
C LEU A 175 21.88 -0.75 11.65
N PRO A 176 21.93 -0.77 10.30
CA PRO A 176 22.17 0.38 9.43
C PRO A 176 21.00 1.34 9.38
N LYS A 177 21.24 2.56 8.95
CA LYS A 177 20.17 3.47 8.52
C LYS A 177 19.66 3.05 7.13
N PRO A 178 18.43 3.42 6.73
CA PRO A 178 17.96 3.19 5.37
C PRO A 178 18.91 3.79 4.32
N ALA A 179 18.98 3.18 3.14
CA ALA A 179 19.72 3.72 2.01
C ALA A 179 19.07 5.02 1.49
N GLN A 180 17.77 5.18 1.66
CA GLN A 180 17.04 6.39 1.31
C GLN A 180 17.31 7.49 2.32
N ARG A 181 17.79 8.65 1.85
CA ARG A 181 18.03 9.81 2.70
C ARG A 181 16.71 10.30 3.33
N GLY A 182 16.69 10.42 4.65
CA GLY A 182 15.49 10.84 5.41
C GLY A 182 14.59 9.68 5.84
N GLY A 183 14.98 8.44 5.51
CA GLY A 183 14.26 7.22 5.90
C GLY A 183 13.40 6.62 4.78
N VAL A 184 12.73 5.53 5.09
CA VAL A 184 11.81 4.85 4.17
C VAL A 184 10.55 5.71 3.99
N PRO A 185 10.10 6.00 2.77
CA PRO A 185 8.85 6.74 2.54
C PRO A 185 7.64 6.02 3.14
N VAL A 186 6.80 6.76 3.87
CA VAL A 186 5.62 6.24 4.57
C VAL A 186 4.34 6.60 3.81
N TRP A 187 3.66 5.58 3.29
CA TRP A 187 2.38 5.71 2.60
C TRP A 187 1.24 5.26 3.50
N ILE A 188 0.35 6.17 3.86
CA ILE A 188 -0.72 5.88 4.81
C ILE A 188 -1.92 5.28 4.10
N GLY A 189 -2.28 4.05 4.48
CA GLY A 189 -3.45 3.34 3.97
C GLY A 189 -4.76 3.75 4.64
N GLY A 190 -5.87 3.40 3.96
CA GLY A 190 -7.22 3.65 4.43
C GLY A 190 -7.77 5.04 4.10
N HIS A 191 -9.10 5.19 4.25
CA HIS A 191 -9.83 6.42 3.93
C HIS A 191 -10.81 6.87 5.03
N THR A 192 -10.72 6.28 6.22
CA THR A 192 -11.43 6.81 7.39
C THR A 192 -10.90 8.19 7.76
N ALA A 193 -11.65 9.00 8.49
CA ALA A 193 -11.21 10.32 8.94
C ALA A 193 -9.86 10.26 9.69
N ALA A 194 -9.64 9.24 10.53
CA ALA A 194 -8.38 9.03 11.24
C ALA A 194 -7.21 8.73 10.28
N ALA A 195 -7.45 7.91 9.23
CA ALA A 195 -6.43 7.59 8.23
C ALA A 195 -6.08 8.81 7.37
N VAL A 196 -7.07 9.59 6.95
CA VAL A 196 -6.87 10.84 6.18
C VAL A 196 -6.11 11.88 7.01
N LYS A 197 -6.47 12.03 8.30
CA LYS A 197 -5.70 12.88 9.23
C LYS A 197 -4.25 12.42 9.31
N ARG A 198 -4.00 11.14 9.56
CA ARG A 198 -2.65 10.56 9.64
C ARG A 198 -1.85 10.78 8.36
N ALA A 199 -2.48 10.58 7.19
CA ALA A 199 -1.83 10.84 5.90
C ALA A 199 -1.41 12.31 5.77
N GLY A 200 -2.27 13.26 6.14
CA GLY A 200 -1.97 14.69 6.12
C GLY A 200 -0.87 15.08 7.10
N THR A 201 -0.85 14.50 8.30
CA THR A 201 0.08 14.90 9.37
C THR A 201 1.42 14.16 9.35
N LEU A 202 1.42 12.87 8.99
CA LEU A 202 2.59 11.99 9.11
C LEU A 202 3.02 11.32 7.78
N GLY A 203 2.13 11.20 6.79
CA GLY A 203 2.41 10.44 5.57
C GLY A 203 3.24 11.20 4.54
N ASP A 204 4.04 10.49 3.76
CA ASP A 204 4.66 11.00 2.53
C ASP A 204 3.73 10.78 1.32
N ALA A 205 2.78 9.82 1.47
CA ALA A 205 1.69 9.61 0.54
C ALA A 205 0.40 9.19 1.26
N TRP A 206 -0.73 9.44 0.60
CA TRP A 206 -2.02 8.82 0.95
C TRP A 206 -2.30 7.66 0.00
N HIS A 207 -2.52 6.46 0.57
CA HIS A 207 -2.62 5.20 -0.15
C HIS A 207 -3.91 4.43 0.19
N PRO A 208 -5.07 4.98 -0.18
CA PRO A 208 -6.35 4.30 0.05
C PRO A 208 -6.54 3.12 -0.88
N ILE A 209 -7.34 2.14 -0.42
CA ILE A 209 -7.95 1.11 -1.24
C ILE A 209 -9.37 1.55 -1.53
N GLY A 210 -9.79 1.50 -2.79
CA GLY A 210 -11.16 1.79 -3.18
C GLY A 210 -11.68 0.87 -4.26
N LEU A 211 -12.90 1.17 -4.74
CA LEU A 211 -13.63 0.41 -5.75
C LEU A 211 -13.83 -1.07 -5.36
N ARG A 212 -13.89 -1.32 -4.06
CA ARG A 212 -14.21 -2.61 -3.45
C ARG A 212 -15.38 -2.40 -2.49
N PRO A 213 -16.61 -2.78 -2.86
CA PRO A 213 -17.77 -2.60 -1.99
C PRO A 213 -17.53 -3.25 -0.60
N PRO A 214 -17.97 -2.60 0.51
CA PRO A 214 -18.65 -1.30 0.57
C PRO A 214 -17.76 -0.07 0.41
N ALA A 215 -16.43 -0.22 0.38
CA ALA A 215 -15.44 0.85 0.27
C ALA A 215 -15.24 1.27 -1.20
N LEU A 216 -16.12 2.10 -1.74
CA LEU A 216 -16.08 2.50 -3.15
C LEU A 216 -15.08 3.62 -3.41
N LEU A 217 -15.09 4.69 -2.63
CA LEU A 217 -14.24 5.88 -2.82
C LEU A 217 -14.31 6.41 -4.26
N LEU A 218 -15.53 6.71 -4.71
CA LEU A 218 -15.81 7.28 -6.02
C LEU A 218 -15.14 8.66 -6.21
N PRO A 219 -15.03 9.20 -7.43
CA PRO A 219 -14.27 10.42 -7.69
C PRO A 219 -14.61 11.60 -6.78
N ASP A 220 -15.89 11.84 -6.50
CA ASP A 220 -16.32 12.95 -5.64
C ASP A 220 -15.94 12.73 -4.18
N GLU A 221 -16.06 11.49 -3.69
CA GLU A 221 -15.62 11.11 -2.35
C GLU A 221 -14.08 11.22 -2.23
N TYR A 222 -13.36 10.76 -3.25
CA TYR A 222 -11.90 10.90 -3.32
C TYR A 222 -11.50 12.37 -3.26
N ALA A 223 -12.11 13.23 -4.06
CA ALA A 223 -11.86 14.67 -4.07
C ALA A 223 -12.15 15.34 -2.72
N ALA A 224 -13.24 14.95 -2.05
CA ALA A 224 -13.57 15.43 -0.71
C ALA A 224 -12.50 15.03 0.31
N LYS A 225 -12.02 13.77 0.28
CA LYS A 225 -10.95 13.27 1.14
C LYS A 225 -9.61 13.97 0.87
N VAL A 226 -9.30 14.29 -0.36
CA VAL A 226 -8.10 15.09 -0.71
C VAL A 226 -8.16 16.48 -0.06
N LYS A 227 -9.30 17.16 -0.10
CA LYS A 227 -9.48 18.46 0.56
C LYS A 227 -9.29 18.35 2.09
N GLU A 228 -9.85 17.30 2.70
CA GLU A 228 -9.69 17.01 4.13
C GLU A 228 -8.21 16.79 4.47
N LEU A 229 -7.50 15.95 3.72
CA LEU A 229 -6.07 15.66 3.86
C LEU A 229 -5.23 16.94 3.78
N GLN A 230 -5.48 17.77 2.77
CA GLN A 230 -4.77 19.04 2.58
C GLN A 230 -5.00 20.00 3.76
N GLY A 231 -6.21 20.01 4.32
CA GLY A 231 -6.52 20.76 5.53
C GLY A 231 -5.70 20.31 6.74
N TRP A 232 -5.55 19.00 6.93
CA TRP A 232 -4.71 18.43 8.00
C TRP A 232 -3.23 18.72 7.78
N ALA A 233 -2.72 18.63 6.55
CA ALA A 233 -1.33 18.96 6.24
C ALA A 233 -1.00 20.42 6.59
N ARG A 234 -1.85 21.38 6.19
CA ARG A 234 -1.65 22.81 6.55
C ARG A 234 -1.65 23.03 8.05
N ARG A 235 -2.59 22.43 8.81
CA ARG A 235 -2.63 22.53 10.28
C ARG A 235 -1.38 21.97 10.95
N ALA A 236 -0.76 20.96 10.33
CA ALA A 236 0.51 20.38 10.78
C ALA A 236 1.75 21.13 10.28
N GLY A 237 1.60 22.29 9.64
CA GLY A 237 2.73 23.06 9.08
C GLY A 237 3.40 22.40 7.88
N ARG A 238 2.71 21.47 7.20
CA ARG A 238 3.27 20.72 6.05
C ARG A 238 2.72 21.26 4.72
N ASP A 239 3.56 21.21 3.68
CA ASP A 239 3.09 21.49 2.32
C ASP A 239 2.17 20.34 1.83
N PRO A 240 0.87 20.60 1.60
CA PRO A 240 -0.03 19.58 1.06
C PRO A 240 0.42 19.02 -0.29
N GLY A 241 1.13 19.83 -1.07
CA GLY A 241 1.66 19.43 -2.37
C GLY A 241 2.86 18.48 -2.29
N ALA A 242 3.47 18.30 -1.12
CA ALA A 242 4.52 17.31 -0.89
C ALA A 242 3.97 15.90 -0.66
N ILE A 243 2.66 15.77 -0.38
CA ILE A 243 2.03 14.48 -0.13
C ILE A 243 1.59 13.87 -1.47
N THR A 244 2.13 12.72 -1.81
CA THR A 244 1.76 11.99 -3.02
C THR A 244 0.36 11.38 -2.86
N LEU A 245 -0.51 11.57 -3.86
CA LEU A 245 -1.82 10.93 -3.91
C LEU A 245 -1.72 9.65 -4.73
N THR A 246 -2.10 8.54 -4.11
CA THR A 246 -2.08 7.21 -4.73
C THR A 246 -3.46 6.57 -4.64
N PHE A 247 -3.72 5.52 -5.43
CA PHE A 247 -4.98 4.80 -5.36
C PHE A 247 -4.78 3.32 -5.66
N ARG A 248 -5.14 2.44 -4.74
CA ARG A 248 -5.14 1.00 -4.94
C ARG A 248 -6.53 0.55 -5.36
N VAL A 249 -6.63 -0.11 -6.52
CA VAL A 249 -7.89 -0.50 -7.16
C VAL A 249 -7.79 -1.86 -7.84
N PRO A 250 -8.93 -2.58 -8.00
CA PRO A 250 -9.01 -3.69 -8.96
C PRO A 250 -8.75 -3.17 -10.38
N MET A 251 -8.11 -3.97 -11.22
CA MET A 251 -7.90 -3.61 -12.63
C MET A 251 -8.02 -4.84 -13.53
N GLU A 252 -8.83 -4.71 -14.58
CA GLU A 252 -8.95 -5.70 -15.64
C GLU A 252 -9.08 -5.02 -17.00
N VAL A 253 -8.10 -5.24 -17.88
CA VAL A 253 -8.19 -4.80 -19.28
C VAL A 253 -8.69 -5.94 -20.14
N ARG A 254 -9.87 -5.78 -20.74
CA ARG A 254 -10.50 -6.80 -21.60
C ARG A 254 -10.14 -6.57 -23.07
N PRO A 255 -9.87 -7.64 -23.84
CA PRO A 255 -9.46 -7.51 -25.24
C PRO A 255 -10.56 -7.00 -26.17
N ARG A 256 -11.83 -7.13 -25.78
CA ARG A 256 -13.01 -6.65 -26.53
C ARG A 256 -14.08 -6.23 -25.55
N ARG A 257 -14.99 -5.34 -26.02
CA ARG A 257 -16.16 -4.95 -25.25
C ARG A 257 -16.99 -6.20 -24.92
N ALA A 258 -16.78 -6.75 -23.74
CA ALA A 258 -17.69 -7.78 -23.24
C ALA A 258 -19.09 -7.15 -23.20
N LYS A 259 -20.14 -7.93 -23.51
CA LYS A 259 -21.51 -7.50 -23.19
C LYS A 259 -21.49 -7.08 -21.70
N ALA A 260 -21.73 -5.78 -21.46
CA ALA A 260 -21.78 -5.30 -20.09
C ALA A 260 -22.82 -6.14 -19.34
N PRO A 261 -22.49 -6.66 -18.15
CA PRO A 261 -23.53 -7.17 -17.27
C PRO A 261 -24.56 -6.05 -17.10
N ALA A 262 -25.81 -6.43 -16.91
CA ALA A 262 -26.87 -5.46 -16.64
C ALA A 262 -26.46 -4.57 -15.46
N GLY A 263 -26.22 -3.27 -15.71
CA GLY A 263 -25.73 -2.32 -14.70
C GLY A 263 -24.56 -1.48 -15.15
N GLU A 264 -24.09 -0.59 -14.27
CA GLU A 264 -22.89 0.22 -14.53
C GLU A 264 -21.62 -0.65 -14.56
N ARG A 265 -20.76 -0.36 -15.52
CA ARG A 265 -19.45 -0.99 -15.63
C ARG A 265 -18.59 -0.64 -14.40
N PRO A 266 -18.00 -1.61 -13.69
CA PRO A 266 -17.06 -1.29 -12.64
C PRO A 266 -15.87 -0.48 -13.18
N LEU A 267 -15.49 0.59 -12.46
CA LEU A 267 -14.34 1.41 -12.83
C LEU A 267 -13.05 0.55 -12.87
N PHE A 268 -12.14 0.88 -13.78
CA PHE A 268 -10.88 0.16 -14.06
C PHE A 268 -11.07 -1.27 -14.60
N GLN A 269 -12.28 -1.67 -14.96
CA GLN A 269 -12.57 -2.97 -15.56
C GLN A 269 -13.31 -2.76 -16.89
N GLY A 270 -12.65 -3.06 -18.01
CA GLY A 270 -13.24 -2.84 -19.33
C GLY A 270 -12.21 -2.87 -20.45
N THR A 271 -12.57 -2.27 -21.58
CA THR A 271 -11.64 -2.09 -22.70
C THR A 271 -10.53 -1.07 -22.36
N ALA A 272 -9.43 -1.09 -23.10
CA ALA A 272 -8.34 -0.16 -22.88
C ALA A 272 -8.77 1.32 -22.88
N PRO A 273 -9.61 1.83 -23.82
CA PRO A 273 -10.10 3.20 -23.77
C PRO A 273 -10.92 3.54 -22.52
N GLU A 274 -11.73 2.59 -22.02
CA GLU A 274 -12.52 2.77 -20.81
C GLU A 274 -11.62 2.86 -19.57
N VAL A 275 -10.60 2.01 -19.47
CA VAL A 275 -9.63 2.04 -18.37
C VAL A 275 -8.79 3.32 -18.42
N VAL A 276 -8.39 3.78 -19.62
CA VAL A 276 -7.69 5.08 -19.79
C VAL A 276 -8.55 6.22 -19.27
N ALA A 277 -9.84 6.26 -19.62
CA ALA A 277 -10.75 7.31 -19.15
C ALA A 277 -10.91 7.31 -17.62
N ASP A 278 -11.00 6.14 -17.01
CA ASP A 278 -11.08 5.99 -15.55
C ASP A 278 -9.80 6.50 -14.86
N ILE A 279 -8.62 6.15 -15.39
CA ILE A 279 -7.33 6.67 -14.90
C ILE A 279 -7.28 8.19 -14.99
N GLN A 280 -7.66 8.75 -16.15
CA GLN A 280 -7.63 10.20 -16.37
C GLN A 280 -8.56 10.95 -15.40
N ARG A 281 -9.72 10.36 -15.05
CA ARG A 281 -10.65 10.93 -14.07
C ARG A 281 -10.00 11.12 -12.72
N TYR A 282 -9.31 10.11 -12.17
CA TYR A 282 -8.61 10.23 -10.90
C TYR A 282 -7.29 11.01 -11.01
N GLN A 283 -6.63 10.97 -12.16
CA GLN A 283 -5.45 11.81 -12.43
C GLN A 283 -5.81 13.31 -12.33
N ALA A 284 -6.97 13.70 -12.81
CA ALA A 284 -7.48 15.08 -12.69
C ALA A 284 -7.69 15.50 -11.21
N LEU A 285 -7.89 14.54 -10.31
CA LEU A 285 -7.97 14.75 -8.86
C LEU A 285 -6.60 14.77 -8.17
N GLY A 286 -5.51 14.59 -8.92
CA GLY A 286 -4.14 14.63 -8.44
C GLY A 286 -3.51 13.26 -8.16
N VAL A 287 -4.20 12.15 -8.44
CA VAL A 287 -3.58 10.81 -8.31
C VAL A 287 -2.42 10.71 -9.28
N SER A 288 -1.27 10.34 -8.76
CA SER A 288 -0.02 10.22 -9.53
C SER A 288 0.56 8.80 -9.53
N HIS A 289 0.04 7.91 -8.68
CA HIS A 289 0.45 6.52 -8.59
C HIS A 289 -0.75 5.61 -8.34
N PHE A 290 -1.02 4.71 -9.27
CA PHE A 290 -2.03 3.66 -9.10
C PHE A 290 -1.35 2.34 -8.72
N VAL A 291 -2.00 1.57 -7.85
CA VAL A 291 -1.59 0.20 -7.52
C VAL A 291 -2.73 -0.73 -7.90
N PHE A 292 -2.46 -1.68 -8.77
CA PHE A 292 -3.47 -2.59 -9.30
C PHE A 292 -3.44 -3.93 -8.59
N ASP A 293 -4.61 -4.39 -8.18
CA ASP A 293 -4.77 -5.74 -7.64
C ASP A 293 -4.74 -6.76 -8.78
N ALA A 294 -4.02 -7.86 -8.58
CA ALA A 294 -4.14 -9.05 -9.43
C ALA A 294 -5.49 -9.72 -9.12
N THR A 295 -6.46 -9.55 -10.01
CA THR A 295 -7.85 -9.99 -9.81
C THR A 295 -8.14 -11.40 -10.32
N HIS A 296 -7.20 -12.02 -11.02
CA HIS A 296 -7.38 -13.34 -11.65
C HIS A 296 -6.89 -14.47 -10.75
N ALA A 297 -7.59 -15.61 -10.80
CA ALA A 297 -7.24 -16.80 -10.05
C ALA A 297 -6.07 -17.59 -10.68
N GLU A 298 -5.80 -17.36 -11.96
CA GLU A 298 -4.81 -18.11 -12.75
C GLU A 298 -3.63 -17.23 -13.15
N VAL A 299 -2.41 -17.74 -12.99
CA VAL A 299 -1.17 -17.01 -13.32
C VAL A 299 -1.12 -16.52 -14.77
N PRO A 300 -1.48 -17.32 -15.80
CA PRO A 300 -1.50 -16.84 -17.18
C PRO A 300 -2.42 -15.64 -17.38
N ALA A 301 -3.59 -15.63 -16.73
CA ALA A 301 -4.54 -14.52 -16.82
C ALA A 301 -4.01 -13.25 -16.14
N VAL A 302 -3.34 -13.39 -14.98
CA VAL A 302 -2.65 -12.27 -14.31
C VAL A 302 -1.61 -11.65 -15.23
N LEU A 303 -0.74 -12.46 -15.82
CA LEU A 303 0.32 -11.99 -16.71
C LEU A 303 -0.23 -11.33 -17.98
N ALA A 304 -1.21 -11.95 -18.62
CA ALA A 304 -1.86 -11.40 -19.81
C ALA A 304 -2.55 -10.06 -19.53
N ASN A 305 -3.16 -9.89 -18.34
CA ASN A 305 -3.76 -8.62 -17.94
C ASN A 305 -2.70 -7.53 -17.72
N LEU A 306 -1.58 -7.85 -17.07
CA LEU A 306 -0.47 -6.90 -16.88
C LEU A 306 0.16 -6.50 -18.23
N GLU A 307 0.35 -7.43 -19.14
CA GLU A 307 0.86 -7.18 -20.49
C GLU A 307 -0.08 -6.29 -21.28
N ARG A 308 -1.37 -6.61 -21.32
CA ARG A 308 -2.37 -5.82 -22.02
C ARG A 308 -2.44 -4.38 -21.47
N PHE A 309 -2.39 -4.22 -20.15
CA PHE A 309 -2.33 -2.87 -19.56
C PHE A 309 -1.08 -2.12 -20.01
N ALA A 310 0.08 -2.76 -19.99
CA ALA A 310 1.34 -2.13 -20.39
C ALA A 310 1.35 -1.71 -21.86
N ASP A 311 0.74 -2.52 -22.74
CA ASP A 311 0.75 -2.31 -24.19
C ASP A 311 -0.38 -1.38 -24.67
N GLU A 312 -1.60 -1.54 -24.12
CA GLU A 312 -2.80 -0.89 -24.64
C GLU A 312 -3.27 0.32 -23.80
N VAL A 313 -2.91 0.41 -22.52
CA VAL A 313 -3.39 1.48 -21.63
C VAL A 313 -2.29 2.47 -21.28
N LYS A 314 -1.16 1.98 -20.77
CA LYS A 314 -0.07 2.79 -20.24
C LYS A 314 0.47 3.85 -21.23
N PRO A 315 0.61 3.58 -22.56
CA PRO A 315 1.07 4.58 -23.51
C PRO A 315 0.10 5.77 -23.70
N HIS A 316 -1.18 5.55 -23.46
CA HIS A 316 -2.25 6.53 -23.68
C HIS A 316 -2.58 7.38 -22.45
N VAL A 317 -1.98 7.09 -21.30
CA VAL A 317 -2.12 7.91 -20.11
C VAL A 317 -1.09 9.03 -20.14
N ALA A 318 -1.53 10.29 -20.23
CA ALA A 318 -0.67 11.45 -20.28
C ALA A 318 0.36 11.43 -19.13
N ARG A 319 1.63 11.63 -19.46
CA ARG A 319 2.66 11.90 -18.46
C ARG A 319 2.24 13.19 -17.77
N GLY A 320 1.86 13.11 -16.50
CA GLY A 320 1.51 14.28 -15.70
C GLY A 320 2.57 15.37 -15.91
N ALA A 321 2.15 16.62 -16.06
CA ALA A 321 3.03 17.75 -16.33
C ALA A 321 4.23 17.68 -15.36
N LYS A 322 5.44 17.61 -15.91
CA LYS A 322 6.68 17.64 -15.10
C LYS A 322 6.57 18.86 -14.20
N ARG A 323 6.50 18.65 -12.89
CA ARG A 323 6.69 19.73 -11.91
C ARG A 323 7.99 20.42 -12.28
N LYS A 324 7.93 21.68 -12.67
CA LYS A 324 9.16 22.49 -12.84
C LYS A 324 9.90 22.46 -11.52
N PRO A 325 11.21 22.15 -11.50
CA PRO A 325 12.01 22.31 -10.29
C PRO A 325 11.87 23.77 -9.86
N ARG A 326 11.39 24.00 -8.62
CA ARG A 326 11.47 25.32 -8.01
C ARG A 326 12.95 25.63 -7.81
N ARG A 327 13.39 26.77 -8.40
CA ARG A 327 14.69 27.39 -8.14
C ARG A 327 14.78 27.86 -6.69
#